data_cee8fb120bc3a7116c22028d204e4158
#
_entry.id   cee8fb120bc3a7116c22028d204e4158
#
_cell.length_a   1.000
_cell.length_b   1.000
_cell.length_c   1.000
_cell.angle_alpha   90.00
_cell.angle_beta   90.00
_cell.angle_gamma   90.00
#
_symmetry.space_group_name_H-M   'P 1'
#
loop_
_entity.id
_entity.type
_entity.pdbx_description
1 polymer ?
#
loop_
_entity_poly.entity_id
_entity_poly.type
_entity_poly.pdbx_seq_one_letter_code
_entity_poly.pdbx_strand_id
1 'polypeptide(L)'
;LTTASMRIARETTRESTVREVAQRWSAETGWQLVRVSLTNGKLTARFEGPLPVPSVDVLREAVAARGVDLDSVRIELVPLATIELGDPLP
;
A
#
# COMPACT_ATOMS: atom_id res chain seq x y z
N LEU A 1 -12.92 -19.59 -23.13
CA LEU A 1 -13.92 -19.47 -22.09
C LEU A 1 -13.30 -19.24 -20.73
N THR A 2 -12.71 -20.31 -20.21
CA THR A 2 -12.18 -20.27 -18.85
C THR A 2 -10.90 -19.45 -18.75
N THR A 3 -10.16 -19.33 -19.85
CA THR A 3 -8.90 -18.57 -19.85
C THR A 3 -9.12 -17.11 -19.50
N ALA A 4 -10.13 -16.48 -20.10
CA ALA A 4 -10.43 -15.09 -19.81
C ALA A 4 -10.90 -14.89 -18.36
N SER A 5 -11.76 -15.83 -17.89
CA SER A 5 -12.23 -15.78 -16.51
C SER A 5 -11.09 -15.95 -15.50
N MET A 6 -10.16 -16.86 -15.80
CA MET A 6 -9.00 -17.07 -14.94
C MET A 6 -8.10 -15.84 -14.88
N ARG A 7 -7.95 -15.14 -15.99
CA ARG A 7 -7.15 -13.92 -16.03
C ARG A 7 -7.77 -12.84 -15.13
N ILE A 8 -9.08 -12.66 -15.20
CA ILE A 8 -9.79 -11.70 -14.37
C ILE A 8 -9.64 -12.08 -12.90
N ALA A 9 -9.75 -13.39 -12.57
CA ALA A 9 -9.61 -13.86 -11.22
C ALA A 9 -8.21 -13.57 -10.67
N ARG A 10 -7.17 -13.73 -11.47
CA ARG A 10 -5.80 -13.44 -11.05
C ARG A 10 -5.61 -11.97 -10.70
N GLU A 11 -6.14 -11.07 -11.52
CA GLU A 11 -6.06 -9.63 -11.27
C GLU A 11 -6.76 -9.28 -9.97
N THR A 12 -7.96 -9.80 -9.77
CA THR A 12 -8.72 -9.56 -8.54
C THR A 12 -7.98 -10.12 -7.32
N THR A 13 -7.41 -11.32 -7.44
CA THR A 13 -6.68 -11.94 -6.35
C THR A 13 -5.44 -11.15 -5.98
N ARG A 14 -4.70 -10.67 -6.99
CA ARG A 14 -3.51 -9.86 -6.74
C ARG A 14 -3.86 -8.57 -6.02
N GLU A 15 -4.89 -7.89 -6.47
CA GLU A 15 -5.35 -6.66 -5.82
C GLU A 15 -5.80 -6.92 -4.38
N SER A 16 -6.56 -7.99 -4.17
CA SER A 16 -7.03 -8.35 -2.84
C SER A 16 -5.87 -8.68 -1.91
N THR A 17 -4.87 -9.39 -2.42
CA THR A 17 -3.68 -9.76 -1.65
C THR A 17 -2.91 -8.51 -1.23
N VAL A 18 -2.67 -7.60 -2.16
CA VAL A 18 -1.93 -6.37 -1.87
C VAL A 18 -2.72 -5.53 -0.86
N ARG A 19 -4.04 -5.43 -1.03
CA ARG A 19 -4.88 -4.67 -0.11
C ARG A 19 -4.84 -5.25 1.30
N GLU A 20 -4.92 -6.57 1.41
CA GLU A 20 -4.88 -7.24 2.72
C GLU A 20 -3.55 -6.99 3.42
N VAL A 21 -2.45 -7.16 2.71
CA VAL A 21 -1.12 -6.91 3.26
C VAL A 21 -0.95 -5.44 3.64
N ALA A 22 -1.43 -4.54 2.78
CA ALA A 22 -1.36 -3.11 3.03
C ALA A 22 -2.16 -2.71 4.26
N GLN A 23 -3.35 -3.27 4.45
CA GLN A 23 -4.16 -2.98 5.62
C GLN A 23 -3.50 -3.44 6.91
N ARG A 24 -2.84 -4.59 6.89
CA ARG A 24 -2.11 -5.09 8.05
C ARG A 24 -0.93 -4.18 8.38
N TRP A 25 -0.17 -3.79 7.39
CA TRP A 25 0.95 -2.87 7.56
C TRP A 25 0.47 -1.52 8.10
N SER A 26 -0.66 -1.05 7.61
CA SER A 26 -1.30 0.17 8.08
C SER A 26 -1.60 0.09 9.58
N ALA A 27 -2.17 -1.02 10.02
CA ALA A 27 -2.48 -1.22 11.43
C ALA A 27 -1.22 -1.27 12.29
N GLU A 28 -0.14 -1.83 11.78
CA GLU A 28 1.11 -1.97 12.53
C GLU A 28 1.88 -0.67 12.64
N THR A 29 1.81 0.19 11.62
CA THR A 29 2.61 1.41 11.58
C THR A 29 1.85 2.65 12.03
N GLY A 30 0.53 2.58 12.08
CA GLY A 30 -0.29 3.74 12.33
C GLY A 30 -0.51 4.63 11.11
N TRP A 31 0.07 4.27 9.98
CA TRP A 31 -0.19 4.95 8.72
C TRP A 31 -1.48 4.43 8.12
N GLN A 32 -2.23 5.30 7.49
CA GLN A 32 -3.55 4.97 6.97
C GLN A 32 -3.49 4.64 5.49
N LEU A 33 -4.06 3.49 5.11
CA LEU A 33 -4.21 3.14 3.72
C LEU A 33 -5.33 4.00 3.12
N VAL A 34 -4.98 4.82 2.13
CA VAL A 34 -5.91 5.73 1.48
C VAL A 34 -6.63 5.03 0.34
N ARG A 35 -5.87 4.34 -0.52
CA ARG A 35 -6.47 3.61 -1.62
C ARG A 35 -5.46 2.69 -2.27
N VAL A 36 -6.00 1.70 -2.99
CA VAL A 36 -5.23 0.83 -3.88
C VAL A 36 -5.83 1.02 -5.26
N SER A 37 -4.99 1.31 -6.24
CA SER A 37 -5.43 1.53 -7.61
C SER A 37 -4.54 0.78 -8.59
N LEU A 38 -5.09 0.46 -9.74
CA LEU A 38 -4.36 -0.18 -10.83
C LEU A 38 -4.12 0.85 -11.92
N THR A 39 -2.86 1.12 -12.23
CA THR A 39 -2.49 2.10 -13.24
C THR A 39 -1.37 1.53 -14.09
N ASN A 40 -1.59 1.43 -15.39
CA ASN A 40 -0.60 0.91 -16.35
C ASN A 40 -0.05 -0.46 -15.94
N GLY A 41 -0.92 -1.32 -15.45
CA GLY A 41 -0.54 -2.67 -15.06
C GLY A 41 0.13 -2.78 -13.70
N LYS A 42 0.32 -1.67 -13.00
CA LYS A 42 0.90 -1.66 -11.66
C LYS A 42 -0.14 -1.32 -10.62
N LEU A 43 -0.10 -2.04 -9.52
CA LEU A 43 -0.92 -1.73 -8.36
C LEU A 43 -0.22 -0.69 -7.52
N THR A 44 -0.90 0.38 -7.21
CA THR A 44 -0.36 1.45 -6.35
C THR A 44 -1.17 1.50 -5.07
N ALA A 45 -0.48 1.33 -3.93
CA ALA A 45 -1.07 1.48 -2.62
C ALA A 45 -0.59 2.80 -2.03
N ARG A 46 -1.52 3.68 -1.69
CA ARG A 46 -1.20 4.99 -1.15
C ARG A 46 -1.52 5.04 0.32
N PHE A 47 -0.55 5.51 1.10
CA PHE A 47 -0.69 5.65 2.54
C PHE A 47 -0.41 7.08 2.96
N GLU A 48 -1.06 7.50 4.04
CA GLU A 48 -0.81 8.79 4.66
C GLU A 48 -0.57 8.59 6.14
N GLY A 49 0.32 9.37 6.70
CA GLY A 49 0.60 9.27 8.13
C GLY A 49 1.62 10.27 8.62
N PRO A 50 1.92 10.21 9.92
CA PRO A 50 2.85 11.16 10.55
C PRO A 50 4.31 10.79 10.27
N LEU A 51 5.17 11.77 10.38
CA LEU A 51 6.61 11.54 10.36
C LEU A 51 7.03 10.87 11.67
N PRO A 52 8.08 10.07 11.68
CA PRO A 52 8.94 9.73 10.53
C PRO A 52 8.31 8.71 9.60
N VAL A 53 8.77 8.70 8.35
CA VAL A 53 8.30 7.73 7.37
C VAL A 53 8.81 6.34 7.76
N PRO A 54 7.92 5.36 7.90
CA PRO A 54 8.34 4.02 8.31
C PRO A 54 9.04 3.27 7.16
N SER A 55 9.82 2.26 7.53
CA SER A 55 10.43 1.38 6.55
C SER A 55 9.37 0.53 5.87
N VAL A 56 9.52 0.34 4.56
CA VAL A 56 8.61 -0.51 3.80
C VAL A 56 9.15 -1.93 3.62
N ASP A 57 10.23 -2.28 4.31
CA ASP A 57 10.84 -3.60 4.15
C ASP A 57 9.91 -4.72 4.56
N VAL A 58 9.21 -4.57 5.68
CA VAL A 58 8.25 -5.57 6.14
C VAL A 58 7.10 -5.72 5.13
N LEU A 59 6.65 -4.61 4.58
CA LEU A 59 5.59 -4.61 3.57
C LEU A 59 6.07 -5.33 2.31
N ARG A 60 7.29 -5.04 1.87
CA ARG A 60 7.89 -5.68 0.70
C ARG A 60 7.99 -7.19 0.90
N GLU A 61 8.48 -7.62 2.05
CA GLU A 61 8.61 -9.04 2.36
C GLU A 61 7.26 -9.74 2.41
N ALA A 62 6.26 -9.09 2.99
CA ALA A 62 4.92 -9.66 3.09
C ALA A 62 4.28 -9.84 1.72
N VAL A 63 4.45 -8.87 0.83
CA VAL A 63 3.94 -8.95 -0.54
C VAL A 63 4.65 -10.07 -1.31
N ALA A 64 5.98 -10.12 -1.19
CA ALA A 64 6.77 -11.15 -1.85
C ALA A 64 6.41 -12.56 -1.36
N ALA A 65 6.16 -12.69 -0.06
CA ALA A 65 5.79 -13.97 0.54
C ALA A 65 4.45 -14.50 0.01
N ARG A 66 3.60 -13.62 -0.49
CA ARG A 66 2.31 -14.00 -1.09
C ARG A 66 2.45 -14.31 -2.58
N GLY A 67 3.66 -14.27 -3.12
CA GLY A 67 3.90 -14.59 -4.52
C GLY A 67 3.59 -13.47 -5.50
N VAL A 68 3.42 -12.26 -5.02
CA VAL A 68 3.16 -11.11 -5.88
C VAL A 68 4.49 -10.54 -6.37
N ASP A 69 4.56 -10.25 -7.67
CA ASP A 69 5.74 -9.65 -8.28
C ASP A 69 5.92 -8.22 -7.77
N LEU A 70 7.04 -7.96 -7.10
CA LEU A 70 7.30 -6.65 -6.52
C LEU A 70 7.39 -5.53 -7.57
N ASP A 71 7.81 -5.85 -8.78
CA ASP A 71 7.88 -4.88 -9.85
C ASP A 71 6.50 -4.41 -10.31
N SER A 72 5.45 -5.16 -9.95
CA SER A 72 4.09 -4.81 -10.31
C SER A 72 3.37 -3.99 -9.24
N VAL A 73 4.05 -3.67 -8.14
CA VAL A 73 3.46 -2.96 -7.01
C VAL A 73 4.25 -1.70 -6.71
N ARG A 74 3.54 -0.60 -6.53
CA ARG A 74 4.15 0.68 -6.15
C ARG A 74 3.54 1.12 -4.82
N ILE A 75 4.39 1.62 -3.93
CA ILE A 75 3.94 2.15 -2.65
C ILE A 75 4.20 3.65 -2.65
N GLU A 76 3.16 4.43 -2.37
CA GLU A 76 3.27 5.87 -2.22
C GLU A 76 3.04 6.24 -0.76
N LEU A 77 3.99 6.92 -0.17
CA LEU A 77 3.90 7.37 1.22
C LEU A 77 3.82 8.88 1.24
N VAL A 78 2.73 9.40 1.78
CA VAL A 78 2.51 10.84 1.87
C VAL A 78 2.58 11.25 3.33
N PRO A 79 3.68 11.85 3.77
CA PRO A 79 3.79 12.29 5.16
C PRO A 79 2.93 13.53 5.39
N LEU A 80 2.26 13.53 6.53
CA LEU A 80 1.41 14.65 6.93
C LEU A 80 2.04 15.31 8.15
N ALA A 81 2.21 16.61 8.07
CA ALA A 81 2.70 17.40 9.18
C ALA A 81 1.60 18.38 9.62
N THR A 82 1.31 18.40 10.91
CA THR A 82 0.34 19.33 11.46
C THR A 82 1.08 20.41 12.26
N ILE A 83 0.80 21.64 11.94
CA ILE A 83 1.39 22.79 12.64
C ILE A 83 0.24 23.59 13.26
N GLU A 84 0.27 23.73 14.56
CA GLU A 84 -0.73 24.52 15.26
C GLU A 84 -0.22 25.95 15.41
N LEU A 85 -0.88 26.86 14.72
CA LEU A 85 -0.42 28.25 14.64
C LEU A 85 -0.59 28.99 15.95
N GLY A 86 -1.46 28.51 16.82
CA GLY A 86 -1.68 29.12 18.12
C GLY A 86 -0.60 28.85 19.15
N ASP A 87 0.24 27.84 18.91
CA ASP A 87 1.28 27.45 19.86
C ASP A 87 2.60 28.14 19.53
N PRO A 88 3.34 28.57 20.57
CA PRO A 88 4.68 29.11 20.32
C PRO A 88 5.58 28.01 19.77
N LEU A 89 6.42 28.37 18.84
CA LEU A 89 7.35 27.42 18.25
C LEU A 89 8.48 27.12 19.25
N PRO A 90 8.93 25.86 19.27
CA PRO A 90 10.02 25.49 20.15
C PRO A 90 11.34 26.15 19.75
#